data_26cfe12e453f7f6b1474cf722b314053
#
_entry.id   26cfe12e453f7f6b1474cf722b314053
#
_cell.length_a   1.000
_cell.length_b   1.000
_cell.length_c   1.000
_cell.angle_alpha   90.00
_cell.angle_beta   90.00
_cell.angle_gamma   90.00
#
_symmetry.space_group_name_H-M   'P 1'
#
loop_
_entity.id
_entity.type
_entity.pdbx_description
1 polymer ?
#
loop_
_entity_poly.entity_id
_entity_poly.type
_entity_poly.pdbx_seq_one_letter_code
_entity_poly.pdbx_strand_id
1 'polypeptide(L)'
;MTRLTTTTALLIATLFAAPAFAQTAGPTSGAPPEKAASPEIAACKKTALQTISAREPEIKDIYIDEDGATVATAETKVEDTPITKIIMGEAYLRTDRSDKPRRFLCLLGEKNKVLLTFFTAR
;
A
#
# COMPACT_ATOMS: atom_id res chain seq x y z
N MET A 1 -33.93 41.03 66.71
CA MET A 1 -32.59 40.92 67.27
C MET A 1 -31.82 39.96 66.40
N THR A 2 -30.92 40.52 65.68
CA THR A 2 -30.21 39.93 64.51
C THR A 2 -28.95 39.27 65.00
N ARG A 3 -28.68 38.02 64.65
CA ARG A 3 -27.33 37.46 64.78
C ARG A 3 -26.82 37.05 63.38
N LEU A 4 -25.88 37.80 62.91
CA LEU A 4 -25.03 37.50 61.80
C LEU A 4 -24.09 36.34 62.16
N THR A 5 -24.14 35.28 61.42
CA THR A 5 -23.09 34.24 61.42
C THR A 5 -22.35 34.29 60.11
N THR A 6 -21.12 34.77 60.20
CA THR A 6 -20.14 34.80 59.13
C THR A 6 -19.59 33.41 58.92
N THR A 7 -19.89 32.79 57.79
CA THR A 7 -19.27 31.50 57.41
C THR A 7 -18.12 31.77 56.47
N THR A 8 -16.93 31.56 56.98
CA THR A 8 -15.68 31.67 56.22
C THR A 8 -15.58 30.45 55.30
N ALA A 9 -15.65 30.68 54.00
CA ALA A 9 -15.42 29.65 53.01
C ALA A 9 -13.91 29.46 52.81
N LEU A 10 -13.42 28.28 53.18
CA LEU A 10 -12.05 27.86 52.94
C LEU A 10 -11.93 27.31 51.52
N LEU A 11 -11.28 28.06 50.62
CA LEU A 11 -10.96 27.61 49.28
C LEU A 11 -9.75 26.68 49.34
N ILE A 12 -10.00 25.39 49.16
CA ILE A 12 -8.95 24.39 48.96
C ILE A 12 -8.69 24.30 47.44
N ALA A 13 -7.58 24.89 47.00
CA ALA A 13 -7.08 24.73 45.67
C ALA A 13 -6.39 23.37 45.55
N THR A 14 -7.07 22.40 44.98
CA THR A 14 -6.45 21.12 44.59
C THR A 14 -5.70 21.29 43.29
N LEU A 15 -4.36 21.32 43.35
CA LEU A 15 -3.50 21.16 42.19
C LEU A 15 -3.65 19.72 41.66
N PHE A 16 -4.32 19.54 40.57
CA PHE A 16 -4.23 18.30 39.80
C PHE A 16 -2.91 18.29 39.04
N ALA A 17 -1.93 17.60 39.58
CA ALA A 17 -0.75 17.21 38.82
C ALA A 17 -1.18 16.11 37.86
N ALA A 18 -1.27 16.44 36.55
CA ALA A 18 -1.47 15.47 35.52
C ALA A 18 -0.21 14.60 35.37
N PRO A 19 -0.28 13.27 35.47
CA PRO A 19 0.86 12.45 35.11
C PRO A 19 1.13 12.59 33.63
N ALA A 20 2.30 13.12 33.27
CA ALA A 20 2.85 13.06 31.96
C ALA A 20 3.12 11.57 31.66
N PHE A 21 2.25 10.91 30.90
CA PHE A 21 2.57 9.63 30.30
C PHE A 21 3.67 9.89 29.28
N ALA A 22 4.90 9.66 29.69
CA ALA A 22 5.99 9.49 28.74
C ALA A 22 5.66 8.25 27.91
N GLN A 23 5.15 8.46 26.70
CA GLN A 23 5.10 7.42 25.70
C GLN A 23 6.54 7.09 25.35
N THR A 24 7.10 6.07 25.97
CA THR A 24 8.28 5.40 25.48
C THR A 24 7.91 4.84 24.14
N ALA A 25 8.35 5.51 23.06
CA ALA A 25 8.38 4.92 21.75
C ALA A 25 9.23 3.65 21.87
N GLY A 26 8.56 2.49 21.88
CA GLY A 26 9.23 1.21 21.81
C GLY A 26 10.14 1.20 20.58
N PRO A 27 11.24 0.42 20.58
CA PRO A 27 12.08 0.30 19.41
C PRO A 27 11.18 -0.19 18.27
N THR A 28 10.87 0.71 17.35
CA THR A 28 10.29 0.36 16.07
C THR A 28 11.34 -0.52 15.44
N SER A 29 11.10 -1.82 15.43
CA SER A 29 11.90 -2.76 14.65
C SER A 29 11.89 -2.21 13.22
N GLY A 30 13.02 -1.61 12.83
CA GLY A 30 13.16 -0.94 11.56
C GLY A 30 13.16 -1.98 10.45
N ALA A 31 11.97 -2.46 10.07
CA ALA A 31 11.78 -2.87 8.70
C ALA A 31 12.06 -1.62 7.86
N PRO A 32 12.90 -1.69 6.81
CA PRO A 32 13.08 -0.58 5.88
C PRO A 32 11.68 -0.10 5.48
N PRO A 33 11.43 1.23 5.38
CA PRO A 33 10.13 1.69 4.92
C PRO A 33 9.87 1.00 3.59
N GLU A 34 8.88 0.12 3.58
CA GLU A 34 8.41 -0.52 2.37
C GLU A 34 7.99 0.62 1.46
N LYS A 35 8.78 0.82 0.41
CA LYS A 35 8.52 1.86 -0.58
C LYS A 35 7.09 1.66 -1.03
N ALA A 36 6.23 2.64 -0.76
CA ALA A 36 4.84 2.55 -1.15
C ALA A 36 4.77 2.20 -2.64
N ALA A 37 4.08 1.10 -2.93
CA ALA A 37 3.91 0.64 -4.30
C ALA A 37 3.41 1.77 -5.18
N SER A 38 3.98 1.93 -6.38
CA SER A 38 3.47 2.92 -7.30
C SER A 38 2.01 2.59 -7.62
N PRO A 39 1.11 3.58 -7.73
CA PRO A 39 -0.30 3.33 -8.01
C PRO A 39 -0.50 2.57 -9.32
N GLU A 40 0.38 2.75 -10.28
CA GLU A 40 0.39 2.02 -11.54
C GLU A 40 0.69 0.54 -11.35
N ILE A 41 1.74 0.24 -10.59
CA ILE A 41 2.13 -1.16 -10.31
C ILE A 41 1.05 -1.84 -9.46
N ALA A 42 0.47 -1.14 -8.50
CA ALA A 42 -0.63 -1.66 -7.69
C ALA A 42 -1.87 -2.01 -8.53
N ALA A 43 -2.24 -1.16 -9.49
CA ALA A 43 -3.33 -1.43 -10.41
C ALA A 43 -3.05 -2.66 -11.29
N CYS A 44 -1.84 -2.78 -11.82
CA CYS A 44 -1.40 -3.93 -12.60
C CYS A 44 -1.43 -5.21 -11.78
N LYS A 45 -0.88 -5.19 -10.56
CA LYS A 45 -0.89 -6.34 -9.65
C LYS A 45 -2.30 -6.84 -9.37
N LYS A 46 -3.22 -5.93 -9.06
CA LYS A 46 -4.62 -6.27 -8.79
C LYS A 46 -5.28 -6.98 -9.97
N THR A 47 -5.16 -6.42 -11.16
CA THR A 47 -5.75 -6.98 -12.37
C THR A 47 -5.09 -8.32 -12.75
N ALA A 48 -3.77 -8.40 -12.63
CA ALA A 48 -3.03 -9.61 -12.89
C ALA A 48 -3.46 -10.75 -11.96
N LEU A 49 -3.58 -10.47 -10.67
CA LEU A 49 -4.01 -11.47 -9.69
C LEU A 49 -5.44 -11.97 -9.97
N GLN A 50 -6.36 -11.07 -10.30
CA GLN A 50 -7.73 -11.45 -10.67
C GLN A 50 -7.76 -12.36 -11.90
N THR A 51 -6.94 -12.06 -12.90
CA THR A 51 -6.91 -12.82 -14.15
C THR A 51 -6.28 -14.20 -13.95
N ILE A 52 -5.17 -14.26 -13.22
CA ILE A 52 -4.42 -15.50 -13.08
C ILE A 52 -5.09 -16.46 -12.09
N SER A 53 -5.62 -15.97 -10.98
CA SER A 53 -6.27 -16.82 -9.97
C SER A 53 -7.56 -17.47 -10.49
N ALA A 54 -8.17 -16.89 -11.53
CA ALA A 54 -9.31 -17.51 -12.20
C ALA A 54 -8.91 -18.74 -13.03
N ARG A 55 -7.65 -18.84 -13.48
CA ARG A 55 -7.11 -19.94 -14.28
C ARG A 55 -6.29 -20.93 -13.45
N GLU A 56 -5.55 -20.39 -12.49
CA GLU A 56 -4.64 -21.11 -11.61
C GLU A 56 -5.00 -20.78 -10.13
N PRO A 57 -6.00 -21.46 -9.56
CA PRO A 57 -6.52 -21.14 -8.22
C PRO A 57 -5.50 -21.32 -7.08
N GLU A 58 -4.42 -22.04 -7.33
CA GLU A 58 -3.30 -22.20 -6.40
C GLU A 58 -2.50 -20.92 -6.22
N ILE A 59 -2.56 -19.98 -7.17
CA ILE A 59 -1.88 -18.69 -7.07
C ILE A 59 -2.72 -17.76 -6.20
N LYS A 60 -2.19 -17.44 -5.02
CA LYS A 60 -2.88 -16.62 -4.02
C LYS A 60 -2.39 -15.19 -3.96
N ASP A 61 -1.17 -14.93 -4.45
CA ASP A 61 -0.59 -13.59 -4.46
C ASP A 61 0.43 -13.47 -5.60
N ILE A 62 0.73 -12.23 -5.94
CA ILE A 62 1.77 -11.87 -6.90
C ILE A 62 2.67 -10.85 -6.21
N TYR A 63 3.97 -11.12 -6.21
CA TYR A 63 4.97 -10.14 -5.85
C TYR A 63 5.60 -9.58 -7.12
N ILE A 64 5.57 -8.27 -7.28
CA ILE A 64 6.26 -7.57 -8.38
C ILE A 64 7.50 -6.91 -7.80
N ASP A 65 8.66 -7.19 -8.40
CA ASP A 65 9.90 -6.52 -8.04
C ASP A 65 9.86 -5.07 -8.55
N GLU A 66 9.46 -4.15 -7.67
CA GLU A 66 9.29 -2.75 -8.02
C GLU A 66 10.61 -2.03 -8.26
N ASP A 67 11.68 -2.44 -7.58
CA ASP A 67 12.99 -1.82 -7.74
C ASP A 67 13.63 -2.17 -9.10
N GLY A 68 13.34 -3.36 -9.61
CA GLY A 68 13.74 -3.80 -10.94
C GLY A 68 12.73 -3.47 -12.05
N ALA A 69 11.55 -2.93 -11.71
CA ALA A 69 10.53 -2.63 -12.69
C ALA A 69 10.82 -1.33 -13.44
N THR A 70 10.58 -1.34 -14.73
CA THR A 70 10.61 -0.16 -15.59
C THR A 70 9.19 0.34 -15.82
N VAL A 71 8.94 1.59 -15.47
CA VAL A 71 7.71 2.30 -15.80
C VAL A 71 8.04 3.34 -16.86
N ALA A 72 7.57 3.12 -18.06
CA ALA A 72 7.83 3.99 -19.22
C ALA A 72 6.56 4.68 -19.69
N THR A 73 6.65 5.97 -19.99
CA THR A 73 5.60 6.69 -20.69
C THR A 73 5.54 6.21 -22.15
N ALA A 74 4.35 6.01 -22.65
CA ALA A 74 4.10 5.64 -24.04
C ALA A 74 3.10 6.60 -24.68
N GLU A 75 3.35 6.95 -25.92
CA GLU A 75 2.45 7.75 -26.75
C GLU A 75 2.11 6.97 -28.00
N THR A 76 1.43 5.86 -27.82
CA THR A 76 1.07 4.95 -28.91
C THR A 76 -0.37 4.48 -28.77
N LYS A 77 -0.82 3.77 -29.77
CA LYS A 77 -2.15 3.15 -29.79
C LYS A 77 -2.05 1.70 -30.24
N VAL A 78 -2.90 0.87 -29.68
CA VAL A 78 -3.20 -0.44 -30.23
C VAL A 78 -4.63 -0.36 -30.77
N GLU A 79 -4.76 -0.43 -32.07
CA GLU A 79 -5.99 -0.07 -32.75
C GLU A 79 -6.40 1.36 -32.39
N ASP A 80 -7.58 1.56 -31.80
CA ASP A 80 -8.07 2.86 -31.36
C ASP A 80 -7.82 3.15 -29.87
N THR A 81 -7.18 2.22 -29.16
CA THR A 81 -6.96 2.32 -27.72
C THR A 81 -5.63 2.98 -27.42
N PRO A 82 -5.60 4.17 -26.80
CA PRO A 82 -4.36 4.83 -26.42
C PRO A 82 -3.67 4.10 -25.29
N ILE A 83 -2.36 3.92 -25.42
CA ILE A 83 -1.49 3.41 -24.37
C ILE A 83 -0.66 4.58 -23.87
N THR A 84 -0.74 4.85 -22.58
CA THR A 84 -0.05 5.98 -21.94
C THR A 84 1.17 5.55 -21.15
N LYS A 85 1.19 4.34 -20.63
CA LYS A 85 2.30 3.77 -19.87
C LYS A 85 2.50 2.28 -20.14
N ILE A 86 3.74 1.87 -20.04
CA ILE A 86 4.14 0.46 -20.11
C ILE A 86 4.94 0.15 -18.86
N ILE A 87 4.60 -0.93 -18.19
CA ILE A 87 5.37 -1.44 -17.07
C ILE A 87 5.93 -2.80 -17.44
N MET A 88 7.24 -2.95 -17.25
CA MET A 88 7.96 -4.20 -17.50
C MET A 88 8.81 -4.53 -16.28
N GLY A 89 8.88 -5.78 -15.91
CA GLY A 89 9.68 -6.21 -14.79
C GLY A 89 9.62 -7.70 -14.55
N GLU A 90 10.01 -8.09 -13.36
CA GLU A 90 9.90 -9.47 -12.90
C GLU A 90 8.82 -9.57 -11.84
N ALA A 91 8.10 -10.67 -11.85
CA ALA A 91 7.08 -10.98 -10.88
C ALA A 91 7.19 -12.44 -10.42
N TYR A 92 6.82 -12.65 -9.17
CA TYR A 92 6.79 -13.96 -8.54
C TYR A 92 5.35 -14.34 -8.28
N LEU A 93 4.91 -15.43 -8.89
CA LEU A 93 3.59 -15.97 -8.65
C LEU A 93 3.66 -16.86 -7.42
N ARG A 94 3.07 -16.39 -6.32
CA ARG A 94 3.16 -17.07 -5.03
C ARG A 94 2.17 -18.20 -4.95
N THR A 95 2.71 -19.38 -4.77
CA THR A 95 1.98 -20.61 -4.45
C THR A 95 2.49 -21.13 -3.11
N ASP A 96 1.92 -22.20 -2.59
CA ASP A 96 2.44 -22.91 -1.41
C ASP A 96 3.78 -23.64 -1.68
N ARG A 97 4.23 -23.60 -2.93
CA ARG A 97 5.50 -24.18 -3.40
C ARG A 97 6.43 -23.08 -3.88
N SER A 98 7.68 -23.41 -4.18
CA SER A 98 8.67 -22.41 -4.58
C SER A 98 8.26 -21.58 -5.79
N ASP A 99 8.44 -20.28 -5.66
CA ASP A 99 8.19 -19.30 -6.71
C ASP A 99 9.40 -19.19 -7.63
N LYS A 100 9.12 -19.04 -8.93
CA LYS A 100 10.15 -18.69 -9.91
C LYS A 100 9.77 -17.36 -10.55
N PRO A 101 10.75 -16.46 -10.77
CA PRO A 101 10.46 -15.20 -11.44
C PRO A 101 9.98 -15.44 -12.85
N ARG A 102 9.00 -14.64 -13.26
CA ARG A 102 8.52 -14.55 -14.63
C ARG A 102 8.61 -13.10 -15.08
N ARG A 103 8.86 -12.88 -16.35
CA ARG A 103 8.75 -11.54 -16.88
C ARG A 103 7.30 -11.12 -16.90
N PHE A 104 7.10 -9.89 -16.49
CA PHE A 104 5.80 -9.27 -16.34
C PHE A 104 5.72 -8.06 -17.26
N LEU A 105 4.58 -7.90 -17.93
CA LEU A 105 4.27 -6.73 -18.73
C LEU A 105 2.87 -6.26 -18.41
N CYS A 106 2.70 -4.94 -18.27
CA CYS A 106 1.41 -4.32 -18.09
C CYS A 106 1.30 -3.08 -18.96
N LEU A 107 0.20 -2.96 -19.69
CA LEU A 107 -0.14 -1.81 -20.50
C LEU A 107 -1.24 -1.01 -19.81
N LEU A 108 -1.00 0.28 -19.65
CA LEU A 108 -1.95 1.22 -19.05
C LEU A 108 -2.42 2.23 -20.06
N GLY A 109 -3.71 2.47 -20.05
CA GLY A 109 -4.35 3.57 -20.75
C GLY A 109 -4.53 4.80 -19.85
N GLU A 110 -5.41 5.69 -20.26
CA GLU A 110 -5.74 6.90 -19.51
C GLU A 110 -6.20 6.57 -18.09
N LYS A 111 -5.87 7.46 -17.16
CA LYS A 111 -6.20 7.34 -15.72
C LYS A 111 -5.73 6.02 -15.08
N ASN A 112 -4.58 5.51 -15.54
CA ASN A 112 -4.00 4.24 -15.08
C ASN A 112 -4.94 3.02 -15.24
N LYS A 113 -5.85 3.07 -16.21
CA LYS A 113 -6.68 1.92 -16.56
C LYS A 113 -5.81 0.80 -17.11
N VAL A 114 -5.84 -0.36 -16.49
CA VAL A 114 -5.12 -1.54 -16.98
C VAL A 114 -5.80 -2.06 -18.23
N LEU A 115 -5.07 -2.08 -19.36
CA LEU A 115 -5.55 -2.56 -20.63
C LEU A 115 -5.18 -4.02 -20.84
N LEU A 116 -3.96 -4.38 -20.49
CA LEU A 116 -3.43 -5.73 -20.62
C LEU A 116 -2.38 -5.97 -19.55
N THR A 117 -2.39 -7.15 -19.00
CA THR A 117 -1.29 -7.64 -18.14
C THR A 117 -1.05 -9.11 -18.45
N PHE A 118 0.21 -9.50 -18.55
CA PHE A 118 0.58 -10.89 -18.74
C PHE A 118 1.95 -11.23 -18.16
N PHE A 119 2.16 -12.52 -17.99
CA PHE A 119 3.43 -13.10 -17.60
C PHE A 119 3.95 -13.99 -18.71
N THR A 120 5.26 -13.94 -18.95
CA THR A 120 5.84 -14.87 -19.92
C THR A 120 5.70 -16.31 -19.44
N ALA A 121 5.57 -17.22 -20.37
CA ALA A 121 5.73 -18.65 -20.08
C ALA A 121 7.16 -18.94 -19.59
N ARG A 122 7.30 -20.05 -18.91
CA ARG A 122 8.61 -20.55 -18.47
C ARG A 122 9.39 -21.11 -19.62
#